data_919bee82022b7509889882c10f08d983
#
_entry.id   919bee82022b7509889882c10f08d983
#
_cell.length_a   1.000
_cell.length_b   1.000
_cell.length_c   1.000
_cell.angle_alpha   90.00
_cell.angle_beta   90.00
_cell.angle_gamma   90.00
#
_symmetry.space_group_name_H-M   'P 1'
#
loop_
_entity.id
_entity.type
_entity.pdbx_description
1 polymer ?
#
loop_
_entity_poly.entity_id
_entity_poly.type
_entity_poly.pdbx_seq_one_letter_code
_entity_poly.pdbx_strand_id
1 'polypeptide(L)'
;EIHERLVGSEMCIRDRTITAFDIVTGDFKFTLDELQNATIAQSQEKTDITGKQGRKLSSLKRNKAVTISGTNGLVSAGLMELQTGSAFEEKNTTVMWTDYLTVSGNAATTSYKAVGTTGNEIEHIYVKNADGTLGKELEQDATASEGKFAYEPSSKTITFNEGEVTDGTEIVAFYTRQISAHVLENMSDTYSDKCALYIDAFGEDTCANVYRVQFYIPKADFDGNFELAMGDSQTVHAFEAEALAGSCGTGGSYWTYTIFGADEPDAE
;
A
#
# COMPACT_ATOMS: atom_id res chain seq x y z
N GLU A 1 12.53 10.77 42.44
CA GLU A 1 11.65 11.97 42.27
C GLU A 1 11.00 12.09 40.89
N ILE A 2 11.53 11.44 39.83
CA ILE A 2 10.98 11.51 38.48
C ILE A 2 9.73 10.58 38.32
N HIS A 3 9.68 9.49 39.03
CA HIS A 3 8.57 8.49 38.88
C HIS A 3 7.19 8.96 39.41
N GLU A 4 7.15 9.84 40.38
CA GLU A 4 5.87 10.32 40.93
C GLU A 4 5.20 11.40 40.08
N ARG A 5 5.94 12.08 39.17
CA ARG A 5 5.41 13.12 38.30
C ARG A 5 4.84 12.60 36.95
N LEU A 6 5.24 11.41 36.55
CA LEU A 6 4.78 10.80 35.29
C LEU A 6 3.36 10.25 35.35
N VAL A 7 2.83 9.94 36.53
CA VAL A 7 1.48 9.44 36.73
C VAL A 7 0.54 10.64 36.94
N GLY A 8 0.06 11.23 35.84
CA GLY A 8 -0.97 12.27 35.89
C GLY A 8 -0.72 13.51 35.02
N SER A 9 0.38 13.60 34.25
CA SER A 9 0.54 14.69 33.31
C SER A 9 -0.13 14.37 31.97
N GLU A 10 -0.94 15.29 31.49
CA GLU A 10 -1.46 15.25 30.12
C GLU A 10 -0.28 15.47 29.16
N MET A 11 -0.17 14.64 28.14
CA MET A 11 0.95 14.66 27.20
C MET A 11 0.43 14.81 25.78
N CYS A 12 0.94 15.78 25.04
CA CYS A 12 0.71 15.90 23.60
C CYS A 12 1.64 14.97 22.86
N ILE A 13 1.09 14.04 22.09
CA ILE A 13 1.85 13.10 21.28
C ILE A 13 2.14 13.70 19.90
N ARG A 14 3.41 13.72 19.51
CA ARG A 14 3.92 14.19 18.21
C ARG A 14 4.82 13.13 17.58
N ASP A 15 5.12 13.28 16.30
CA ASP A 15 6.09 12.47 15.53
C ASP A 15 5.97 10.97 15.80
N ARG A 16 5.00 10.35 15.14
CA ARG A 16 4.65 8.95 15.34
C ARG A 16 5.25 8.08 14.25
N THR A 17 5.82 6.96 14.66
CA THR A 17 6.34 5.93 13.77
C THR A 17 5.76 4.58 14.18
N ILE A 18 5.37 3.77 13.20
CA ILE A 18 4.94 2.39 13.43
C ILE A 18 5.94 1.46 12.76
N THR A 19 6.53 0.55 13.52
CA THR A 19 7.42 -0.48 13.00
C THR A 19 6.83 -1.86 13.28
N ALA A 20 6.83 -2.70 12.26
CA ALA A 20 6.28 -4.05 12.31
C ALA A 20 7.35 -5.12 12.16
N PHE A 21 7.23 -6.17 12.95
CA PHE A 21 8.10 -7.34 12.92
C PHE A 21 7.29 -8.63 12.85
N ASP A 22 7.86 -9.63 12.22
CA ASP A 22 7.29 -10.98 12.21
C ASP A 22 7.24 -11.55 13.63
N ILE A 23 6.12 -12.19 14.00
CA ILE A 23 5.91 -12.71 15.36
C ILE A 23 6.80 -13.91 15.66
N VAL A 24 7.13 -14.70 14.63
CA VAL A 24 7.85 -15.99 14.78
C VAL A 24 9.35 -15.81 14.60
N THR A 25 9.75 -15.13 13.52
CA THR A 25 11.16 -14.96 13.17
C THR A 25 11.78 -13.72 13.78
N GLY A 26 10.98 -12.70 14.10
CA GLY A 26 11.45 -11.39 14.53
C GLY A 26 11.98 -10.53 13.39
N ASP A 27 11.79 -10.97 12.14
CA ASP A 27 12.25 -10.22 10.98
C ASP A 27 11.46 -8.92 10.80
N PHE A 28 12.15 -7.89 10.34
CA PHE A 28 11.54 -6.62 9.98
C PHE A 28 10.57 -6.78 8.82
N LYS A 29 9.36 -6.24 8.94
CA LYS A 29 8.34 -6.21 7.89
C LYS A 29 8.25 -4.84 7.22
N PHE A 30 7.97 -3.79 7.99
CA PHE A 30 7.89 -2.42 7.47
C PHE A 30 8.01 -1.38 8.57
N THR A 31 8.24 -0.13 8.16
CA THR A 31 8.09 1.05 8.99
C THR A 31 7.19 2.06 8.29
N LEU A 32 6.30 2.70 9.04
CA LEU A 32 5.46 3.83 8.62
C LEU A 32 5.93 5.05 9.39
N ASP A 33 6.51 5.99 8.70
CA ASP A 33 7.08 7.24 9.24
C ASP A 33 6.27 8.49 8.86
N GLU A 34 5.44 8.39 7.83
CA GLU A 34 4.57 9.48 7.35
C GLU A 34 3.12 9.32 7.83
N LEU A 35 2.95 8.98 9.11
CA LEU A 35 1.64 8.79 9.71
C LEU A 35 0.88 10.12 9.86
N GLN A 36 -0.22 10.26 9.15
CA GLN A 36 -1.13 11.41 9.28
C GLN A 36 -1.98 11.31 10.54
N ASN A 37 -2.48 10.11 10.81
CA ASN A 37 -3.16 9.80 12.06
C ASN A 37 -2.86 8.37 12.51
N ALA A 38 -2.97 8.11 13.81
CA ALA A 38 -2.94 6.79 14.38
C ALA A 38 -3.80 6.79 15.64
N THR A 39 -4.60 5.76 15.81
CA THR A 39 -5.52 5.62 16.94
C THR A 39 -5.41 4.22 17.53
N ILE A 40 -5.29 4.13 18.85
CA ILE A 40 -5.46 2.89 19.61
C ILE A 40 -6.77 3.03 20.37
N ALA A 41 -7.77 2.23 20.02
CA ALA A 41 -9.07 2.23 20.68
C ALA A 41 -9.28 0.94 21.47
N GLN A 42 -9.78 1.06 22.68
CA GLN A 42 -10.11 -0.08 23.53
C GLN A 42 -11.57 -0.04 23.92
N SER A 43 -12.26 -1.14 23.71
CA SER A 43 -13.66 -1.34 24.12
C SER A 43 -13.81 -2.50 25.08
N GLN A 44 -14.87 -2.51 25.85
CA GLN A 44 -15.29 -3.65 26.69
C GLN A 44 -16.80 -3.61 26.89
N GLU A 45 -17.42 -4.77 26.88
CA GLU A 45 -18.80 -4.91 27.21
C GLU A 45 -19.01 -4.92 28.74
N LYS A 46 -20.14 -4.36 29.16
CA LYS A 46 -20.53 -4.28 30.53
C LYS A 46 -22.00 -4.76 30.68
N THR A 47 -22.21 -5.79 31.46
CA THR A 47 -23.54 -6.27 31.80
C THR A 47 -23.83 -5.93 33.25
N ASP A 48 -24.90 -5.18 33.53
CA ASP A 48 -25.29 -4.82 34.86
C ASP A 48 -26.19 -5.93 35.49
N ILE A 49 -25.84 -6.36 36.69
CA ILE A 49 -26.64 -7.26 37.48
C ILE A 49 -27.55 -6.41 38.37
N THR A 50 -28.86 -6.55 38.17
CA THR A 50 -29.86 -5.80 38.92
C THR A 50 -30.57 -6.68 39.94
N GLY A 51 -30.81 -6.12 41.12
CA GLY A 51 -31.57 -6.76 42.18
C GLY A 51 -33.04 -6.31 42.20
N LYS A 52 -33.72 -6.59 43.32
CA LYS A 52 -35.12 -6.22 43.56
C LYS A 52 -35.31 -4.71 43.34
N GLN A 53 -36.39 -4.33 42.64
CA GLN A 53 -36.73 -2.95 42.26
C GLN A 53 -35.73 -2.27 41.31
N GLY A 54 -35.03 -3.05 40.47
CA GLY A 54 -34.11 -2.47 39.48
C GLY A 54 -32.80 -1.90 40.03
N ARG A 55 -32.50 -2.07 41.32
CA ARG A 55 -31.27 -1.58 41.91
C ARG A 55 -30.04 -2.31 41.36
N LYS A 56 -29.09 -1.58 40.82
CA LYS A 56 -27.84 -2.14 40.36
C LYS A 56 -27.02 -2.70 41.50
N LEU A 57 -26.73 -4.00 41.49
CA LEU A 57 -25.96 -4.72 42.48
C LEU A 57 -24.49 -4.85 42.12
N SER A 58 -24.21 -5.14 40.83
CA SER A 58 -22.86 -5.35 40.33
C SER A 58 -22.81 -5.15 38.81
N SER A 59 -21.63 -5.16 38.24
CA SER A 59 -21.46 -5.21 36.79
C SER A 59 -20.35 -6.19 36.39
N LEU A 60 -20.65 -7.04 35.44
CA LEU A 60 -19.71 -7.94 34.81
C LEU A 60 -19.12 -7.25 33.57
N LYS A 61 -17.80 -7.32 33.44
CA LYS A 61 -17.07 -6.82 32.28
C LYS A 61 -16.55 -8.00 31.47
N ARG A 62 -16.73 -7.97 30.15
CA ARG A 62 -16.29 -9.02 29.22
C ARG A 62 -16.02 -8.43 27.84
N ASN A 63 -15.54 -9.28 26.94
CA ASN A 63 -15.33 -8.94 25.54
C ASN A 63 -14.48 -7.65 25.38
N LYS A 64 -13.28 -7.66 25.98
CA LYS A 64 -12.32 -6.58 25.78
C LYS A 64 -11.71 -6.74 24.37
N ALA A 65 -11.84 -5.70 23.55
CA ALA A 65 -11.23 -5.61 22.22
C ALA A 65 -10.34 -4.36 22.15
N VAL A 66 -9.27 -4.44 21.39
CA VAL A 66 -8.36 -3.34 21.13
C VAL A 66 -8.11 -3.28 19.64
N THR A 67 -8.42 -2.14 19.03
CA THR A 67 -8.18 -1.86 17.61
C THR A 67 -7.13 -0.78 17.44
N ILE A 68 -6.31 -0.94 16.43
CA ILE A 68 -5.31 0.02 15.99
C ILE A 68 -5.67 0.41 14.57
N SER A 69 -5.80 1.71 14.31
CA SER A 69 -6.10 2.19 12.97
C SER A 69 -5.30 3.46 12.68
N GLY A 70 -5.06 3.70 11.41
CA GLY A 70 -4.36 4.90 10.99
C GLY A 70 -4.32 5.06 9.48
N THR A 71 -3.73 6.17 9.07
CA THR A 71 -3.44 6.47 7.66
C THR A 71 -1.99 6.90 7.51
N ASN A 72 -1.31 6.33 6.54
CA ASN A 72 0.02 6.75 6.12
C ASN A 72 -0.10 7.64 4.88
N GLY A 73 0.67 8.72 4.84
CA GLY A 73 0.67 9.69 3.73
C GLY A 73 1.33 9.16 2.44
N LEU A 74 1.95 7.99 2.50
CA LEU A 74 2.60 7.32 1.37
C LEU A 74 2.11 5.87 1.28
N VAL A 75 2.10 5.34 0.06
CA VAL A 75 1.83 3.91 -0.14
C VAL A 75 3.05 3.11 0.34
N SER A 76 2.85 2.24 1.32
CA SER A 76 3.89 1.36 1.85
C SER A 76 3.77 -0.04 1.24
N ALA A 77 4.84 -0.50 0.60
CA ALA A 77 4.91 -1.85 0.02
C ALA A 77 4.78 -2.93 1.10
N GLY A 78 5.52 -2.81 2.20
CA GLY A 78 5.48 -3.80 3.29
C GLY A 78 4.12 -3.85 4.01
N LEU A 79 3.41 -2.71 4.14
CA LEU A 79 2.04 -2.70 4.65
C LEU A 79 1.10 -3.42 3.66
N MET A 80 1.27 -3.20 2.36
CA MET A 80 0.48 -3.88 1.33
C MET A 80 0.71 -5.40 1.34
N GLU A 81 1.97 -5.84 1.49
CA GLU A 81 2.30 -7.26 1.64
C GLU A 81 1.57 -7.89 2.84
N LEU A 82 1.58 -7.20 3.96
CA LEU A 82 0.92 -7.68 5.17
C LEU A 82 -0.60 -7.76 5.02
N GLN A 83 -1.21 -6.76 4.37
CA GLN A 83 -2.67 -6.71 4.17
C GLN A 83 -3.17 -7.72 3.14
N THR A 84 -2.35 -8.03 2.13
CA THR A 84 -2.70 -9.02 1.09
C THR A 84 -2.24 -10.44 1.42
N GLY A 85 -1.25 -10.58 2.30
CA GLY A 85 -0.58 -11.87 2.58
C GLY A 85 0.29 -12.34 1.42
N SER A 86 0.60 -11.46 0.46
CA SER A 86 1.46 -11.75 -0.70
C SER A 86 2.70 -10.89 -0.65
N ALA A 87 3.84 -11.41 -1.09
CA ALA A 87 5.09 -10.67 -1.12
C ALA A 87 5.34 -10.03 -2.50
N PHE A 88 6.10 -8.92 -2.52
CA PHE A 88 6.64 -8.38 -3.76
C PHE A 88 7.79 -9.26 -4.25
N GLU A 89 7.67 -9.74 -5.48
CA GLU A 89 8.72 -10.52 -6.15
C GLU A 89 9.33 -9.72 -7.29
N GLU A 90 10.65 -9.67 -7.37
CA GLU A 90 11.34 -9.14 -8.53
C GLU A 90 11.35 -10.21 -9.63
N LYS A 91 10.61 -9.95 -10.70
CA LYS A 91 10.54 -10.88 -11.84
C LYS A 91 10.44 -10.14 -13.18
N ASN A 92 10.89 -10.84 -14.22
CA ASN A 92 10.64 -10.40 -15.58
C ASN A 92 9.16 -10.63 -15.91
N THR A 93 8.46 -9.56 -16.19
CA THR A 93 7.05 -9.57 -16.54
C THR A 93 6.77 -8.72 -17.76
N THR A 94 5.58 -8.85 -18.32
CA THR A 94 5.10 -8.00 -19.41
C THR A 94 4.13 -6.97 -18.87
N VAL A 95 4.26 -5.73 -19.34
CA VAL A 95 3.36 -4.63 -18.99
C VAL A 95 2.81 -4.00 -20.25
N MET A 96 1.53 -3.61 -20.21
CA MET A 96 0.91 -2.84 -21.27
C MET A 96 1.56 -1.45 -21.35
N TRP A 97 1.90 -1.02 -22.56
CA TRP A 97 2.47 0.28 -22.84
C TRP A 97 1.67 1.01 -23.90
N THR A 98 1.55 2.31 -23.73
CA THR A 98 0.90 3.19 -24.72
C THR A 98 1.91 4.19 -25.24
N ASP A 99 2.12 4.22 -26.53
CA ASP A 99 2.96 5.19 -27.21
C ASP A 99 2.13 6.13 -28.08
N TYR A 100 2.45 7.40 -27.97
CA TYR A 100 1.97 8.46 -28.87
C TYR A 100 3.10 8.80 -29.84
N LEU A 101 2.94 8.39 -31.09
CA LEU A 101 3.98 8.45 -32.10
C LEU A 101 3.57 9.33 -33.27
N THR A 102 4.52 10.09 -33.81
CA THR A 102 4.31 10.87 -35.04
C THR A 102 4.85 10.09 -36.25
N VAL A 103 4.04 9.93 -37.26
CA VAL A 103 4.42 9.25 -38.52
C VAL A 103 5.30 10.17 -39.36
N SER A 104 6.38 9.61 -39.88
CA SER A 104 7.30 10.30 -40.81
C SER A 104 7.85 9.29 -41.83
N GLY A 105 7.73 9.58 -43.12
CA GLY A 105 8.18 8.70 -44.19
C GLY A 105 7.47 7.36 -44.21
N ASN A 106 6.15 7.34 -43.96
CA ASN A 106 5.32 6.15 -43.81
C ASN A 106 5.77 5.19 -42.69
N ALA A 107 6.49 5.70 -41.69
CA ALA A 107 6.98 4.89 -40.57
C ALA A 107 6.85 5.62 -39.24
N ALA A 108 6.83 4.85 -38.17
CA ALA A 108 6.95 5.32 -36.79
C ALA A 108 7.82 4.34 -35.98
N THR A 109 8.47 4.83 -34.90
CA THR A 109 9.33 3.99 -34.07
C THR A 109 8.77 3.95 -32.66
N THR A 110 8.50 2.74 -32.14
CA THR A 110 8.05 2.57 -30.75
C THR A 110 9.16 2.89 -29.76
N SER A 111 8.82 3.43 -28.63
CA SER A 111 9.76 3.72 -27.53
C SER A 111 10.45 2.44 -27.06
N TYR A 112 9.72 1.36 -26.96
CA TYR A 112 10.21 0.06 -26.51
C TYR A 112 9.90 -1.03 -27.54
N LYS A 113 10.61 -2.16 -27.40
CA LYS A 113 10.34 -3.35 -28.20
C LYS A 113 9.02 -3.94 -27.76
N ALA A 114 8.09 -4.07 -28.68
CA ALA A 114 6.86 -4.83 -28.46
C ALA A 114 7.16 -6.34 -28.37
N VAL A 115 6.44 -7.01 -27.48
CA VAL A 115 6.56 -8.45 -27.20
C VAL A 115 5.20 -9.09 -27.40
N GLY A 116 5.16 -10.12 -28.22
CA GLY A 116 3.92 -10.83 -28.53
C GLY A 116 4.18 -12.02 -29.45
N THR A 117 3.14 -12.55 -30.04
CA THR A 117 3.28 -13.57 -31.10
C THR A 117 3.84 -12.91 -32.35
N THR A 118 4.81 -13.56 -33.00
CA THR A 118 5.40 -13.06 -34.25
C THR A 118 4.32 -12.71 -35.27
N GLY A 119 4.33 -11.46 -35.74
CA GLY A 119 3.31 -10.92 -36.64
C GLY A 119 2.06 -10.38 -35.93
N ASN A 120 2.06 -10.33 -34.59
CA ASN A 120 1.01 -9.75 -33.77
C ASN A 120 1.62 -9.27 -32.43
N GLU A 121 2.73 -8.53 -32.51
CA GLU A 121 3.44 -7.99 -31.33
C GLU A 121 2.78 -6.72 -30.81
N ILE A 122 2.13 -5.96 -31.71
CA ILE A 122 1.38 -4.75 -31.36
C ILE A 122 -0.10 -5.06 -31.44
N GLU A 123 -0.79 -4.96 -30.30
CA GLU A 123 -2.18 -5.37 -30.19
C GLU A 123 -3.12 -4.43 -30.96
N HIS A 124 -2.91 -3.12 -30.82
CA HIS A 124 -3.76 -2.10 -31.44
C HIS A 124 -2.95 -0.87 -31.85
N ILE A 125 -3.18 -0.36 -33.06
CA ILE A 125 -2.76 0.98 -33.47
C ILE A 125 -3.98 1.75 -33.95
N TYR A 126 -4.15 2.96 -33.42
CA TYR A 126 -5.20 3.88 -33.86
C TYR A 126 -4.57 5.16 -34.41
N VAL A 127 -5.10 5.62 -35.53
CA VAL A 127 -4.79 6.96 -36.06
C VAL A 127 -5.55 7.98 -35.20
N LYS A 128 -4.83 8.98 -34.69
CA LYS A 128 -5.44 10.01 -33.85
C LYS A 128 -6.09 11.08 -34.73
N ASN A 129 -7.34 11.38 -34.49
CA ASN A 129 -8.07 12.44 -35.15
C ASN A 129 -7.64 13.84 -34.64
N ALA A 130 -7.91 14.87 -35.43
CA ALA A 130 -7.58 16.25 -35.07
C ALA A 130 -8.28 16.75 -33.77
N ASP A 131 -9.38 16.16 -33.41
CA ASP A 131 -10.12 16.43 -32.15
C ASP A 131 -9.57 15.66 -30.93
N GLY A 132 -8.52 14.85 -31.15
CA GLY A 132 -7.87 14.05 -30.11
C GLY A 132 -8.49 12.69 -29.87
N THR A 133 -9.58 12.34 -30.55
CA THR A 133 -10.20 11.02 -30.46
C THR A 133 -9.41 9.96 -31.24
N LEU A 134 -9.60 8.68 -30.85
CA LEU A 134 -9.07 7.55 -31.60
C LEU A 134 -9.91 7.33 -32.87
N GLY A 135 -9.23 7.36 -34.03
CA GLY A 135 -9.86 7.18 -35.33
C GLY A 135 -9.75 5.76 -35.86
N LYS A 136 -9.28 5.63 -37.11
CA LYS A 136 -9.15 4.34 -37.79
C LYS A 136 -8.17 3.42 -37.04
N GLU A 137 -8.60 2.22 -36.75
CA GLU A 137 -7.74 1.12 -36.30
C GLU A 137 -7.01 0.48 -37.48
N LEU A 138 -5.75 0.14 -37.26
CA LEU A 138 -4.90 -0.59 -38.22
C LEU A 138 -4.50 -1.92 -37.61
N GLU A 139 -4.48 -2.96 -38.40
CA GLU A 139 -4.12 -4.32 -38.02
C GLU A 139 -2.65 -4.62 -38.36
N GLN A 140 -1.97 -5.40 -37.50
CA GLN A 140 -0.62 -5.88 -37.84
C GLN A 140 -0.66 -7.01 -38.87
N ASP A 141 0.26 -6.96 -39.85
CA ASP A 141 0.49 -8.05 -40.81
C ASP A 141 2.00 -8.13 -41.09
N ALA A 142 2.43 -9.20 -41.74
CA ALA A 142 3.84 -9.36 -42.17
C ALA A 142 4.28 -8.30 -43.18
N THR A 143 3.36 -7.72 -43.95
CA THR A 143 3.61 -6.69 -44.95
C THR A 143 2.56 -5.58 -44.83
N ALA A 144 3.02 -4.34 -44.85
CA ALA A 144 2.14 -3.18 -44.85
C ALA A 144 1.25 -3.16 -46.12
N SER A 145 -0.05 -3.02 -45.94
CA SER A 145 -1.06 -2.94 -46.99
C SER A 145 -2.21 -2.03 -46.54
N GLU A 146 -3.25 -1.87 -47.35
CA GLU A 146 -4.39 -1.03 -46.98
C GLU A 146 -5.04 -1.52 -45.67
N GLY A 147 -5.14 -0.61 -44.67
CA GLY A 147 -5.67 -0.92 -43.35
C GLY A 147 -4.72 -1.69 -42.45
N LYS A 148 -3.47 -1.96 -42.92
CA LYS A 148 -2.52 -2.80 -42.19
C LYS A 148 -1.14 -2.16 -42.11
N PHE A 149 -0.44 -2.49 -41.03
CA PHE A 149 0.96 -2.09 -40.82
C PHE A 149 1.86 -3.30 -40.61
N ALA A 150 3.14 -3.16 -40.87
CA ALA A 150 4.17 -4.13 -40.54
C ALA A 150 4.99 -3.62 -39.35
N TYR A 151 5.42 -4.52 -38.48
CA TYR A 151 6.29 -4.20 -37.34
C TYR A 151 7.57 -5.02 -37.38
N GLU A 152 8.70 -4.35 -37.23
CA GLU A 152 10.02 -4.99 -37.12
C GLU A 152 10.56 -4.81 -35.70
N PRO A 153 10.53 -5.89 -34.86
CA PRO A 153 10.89 -5.80 -33.44
C PRO A 153 12.36 -5.40 -33.17
N SER A 154 13.28 -5.70 -34.09
CA SER A 154 14.71 -5.43 -33.91
C SER A 154 15.02 -3.95 -34.02
N SER A 155 14.38 -3.25 -34.95
CA SER A 155 14.48 -1.80 -35.14
C SER A 155 13.39 -1.02 -34.41
N LYS A 156 12.39 -1.69 -33.87
CA LYS A 156 11.17 -1.12 -33.26
C LYS A 156 10.38 -0.27 -34.25
N THR A 157 10.43 -0.59 -35.51
CA THR A 157 9.84 0.23 -36.57
C THR A 157 8.49 -0.32 -36.99
N ILE A 158 7.49 0.54 -36.97
CA ILE A 158 6.19 0.36 -37.58
C ILE A 158 6.26 0.93 -38.99
N THR A 159 5.86 0.18 -39.99
CA THR A 159 5.81 0.62 -41.40
C THR A 159 4.37 0.58 -41.88
N PHE A 160 3.91 1.67 -42.47
CA PHE A 160 2.57 1.82 -43.04
C PHE A 160 2.61 1.71 -44.56
N ASN A 161 1.47 1.34 -45.16
CA ASN A 161 1.32 1.44 -46.60
C ASN A 161 1.36 2.89 -47.07
N GLU A 162 1.87 3.13 -48.26
CA GLU A 162 1.95 4.47 -48.83
C GLU A 162 0.57 5.13 -48.91
N GLY A 163 0.46 6.32 -48.29
CA GLY A 163 -0.80 7.08 -48.27
C GLY A 163 -1.82 6.61 -47.19
N GLU A 164 -1.53 5.57 -46.45
CA GLU A 164 -2.45 5.09 -45.38
C GLU A 164 -2.51 6.07 -44.19
N VAL A 165 -1.37 6.57 -43.76
CA VAL A 165 -1.26 7.59 -42.72
C VAL A 165 -0.41 8.72 -43.23
N THR A 166 -0.92 9.94 -43.17
CA THR A 166 -0.21 11.14 -43.66
C THR A 166 0.95 11.48 -42.72
N ASP A 167 2.09 11.91 -43.26
CA ASP A 167 3.23 12.40 -42.49
C ASP A 167 2.80 13.53 -41.54
N GLY A 168 3.30 13.49 -40.32
CA GLY A 168 2.95 14.43 -39.27
C GLY A 168 1.68 14.04 -38.48
N THR A 169 0.97 13.00 -38.90
CA THR A 169 -0.18 12.48 -38.14
C THR A 169 0.29 11.74 -36.90
N GLU A 170 -0.39 11.97 -35.77
CA GLU A 170 -0.16 11.18 -34.55
C GLU A 170 -0.94 9.86 -34.59
N ILE A 171 -0.28 8.82 -34.14
CA ILE A 171 -0.88 7.50 -33.91
C ILE A 171 -0.73 7.12 -32.42
N VAL A 172 -1.61 6.29 -31.94
CA VAL A 172 -1.55 5.70 -30.60
C VAL A 172 -1.36 4.19 -30.75
N ALA A 173 -0.24 3.67 -30.25
CA ALA A 173 0.08 2.26 -30.29
C ALA A 173 -0.01 1.66 -28.88
N PHE A 174 -0.76 0.58 -28.75
CA PHE A 174 -0.90 -0.23 -27.54
C PHE A 174 -0.19 -1.56 -27.75
N TYR A 175 0.78 -1.84 -26.90
CA TYR A 175 1.55 -3.08 -26.99
C TYR A 175 2.08 -3.49 -25.63
N THR A 176 2.41 -4.76 -25.46
CA THR A 176 3.10 -5.24 -24.27
C THR A 176 4.62 -5.15 -24.46
N ARG A 177 5.31 -4.82 -23.38
CA ARG A 177 6.79 -4.85 -23.32
C ARG A 177 7.26 -5.68 -22.14
N GLN A 178 8.44 -6.29 -22.28
CA GLN A 178 9.08 -6.99 -21.18
C GLN A 178 9.88 -6.04 -20.31
N ILE A 179 9.75 -6.20 -18.99
CA ILE A 179 10.44 -5.38 -17.99
C ILE A 179 10.77 -6.23 -16.76
N SER A 180 11.90 -5.95 -16.09
CA SER A 180 12.12 -6.41 -14.71
C SER A 180 11.37 -5.46 -13.77
N ALA A 181 10.50 -6.00 -12.95
CA ALA A 181 9.67 -5.22 -12.03
C ALA A 181 9.42 -5.99 -10.73
N HIS A 182 9.17 -5.24 -9.66
CA HIS A 182 8.61 -5.80 -8.44
C HIS A 182 7.10 -5.96 -8.63
N VAL A 183 6.62 -7.18 -8.54
CA VAL A 183 5.22 -7.53 -8.78
C VAL A 183 4.63 -8.13 -7.52
N LEU A 184 3.52 -7.60 -7.06
CA LEU A 184 2.69 -8.18 -6.03
C LEU A 184 1.43 -8.73 -6.70
N GLU A 185 1.18 -10.01 -6.50
CA GLU A 185 -0.04 -10.65 -6.98
C GLU A 185 -0.96 -10.92 -5.77
N ASN A 186 -2.08 -10.21 -5.73
CA ASN A 186 -3.08 -10.45 -4.69
C ASN A 186 -3.91 -11.69 -5.06
N MET A 187 -3.58 -12.81 -4.44
CA MET A 187 -4.21 -14.10 -4.71
C MET A 187 -5.50 -14.26 -3.91
N SER A 188 -6.48 -14.95 -4.47
CA SER A 188 -7.79 -15.15 -3.84
C SER A 188 -7.79 -16.08 -2.62
N ASP A 189 -6.71 -16.79 -2.39
CA ASP A 189 -6.52 -17.76 -1.31
C ASP A 189 -5.48 -17.33 -0.28
N THR A 190 -4.90 -16.13 -0.42
CA THR A 190 -4.02 -15.50 0.58
C THR A 190 -4.80 -14.47 1.38
N TYR A 191 -4.46 -14.36 2.66
CA TYR A 191 -5.13 -13.46 3.61
C TYR A 191 -4.09 -12.64 4.34
N SER A 192 -4.53 -11.52 4.91
CA SER A 192 -3.71 -10.66 5.75
C SER A 192 -3.00 -11.43 6.86
N ASP A 193 -1.82 -10.97 7.22
CA ASP A 193 -0.95 -11.64 8.19
C ASP A 193 -0.93 -10.89 9.53
N LYS A 194 -0.30 -11.51 10.52
CA LYS A 194 -0.15 -11.00 11.87
C LYS A 194 1.29 -10.55 12.09
N CYS A 195 1.46 -9.48 12.86
CA CYS A 195 2.78 -9.00 13.22
C CYS A 195 2.84 -8.45 14.65
N ALA A 196 4.05 -8.26 15.17
CA ALA A 196 4.29 -7.47 16.35
C ALA A 196 4.50 -6.01 15.94
N LEU A 197 3.85 -5.06 16.65
CA LEU A 197 3.94 -3.64 16.36
C LEU A 197 4.63 -2.88 17.49
N TYR A 198 5.52 -1.97 17.11
CA TYR A 198 6.07 -0.93 17.96
C TYR A 198 5.60 0.42 17.44
N ILE A 199 4.90 1.17 18.25
CA ILE A 199 4.44 2.51 17.93
C ILE A 199 5.22 3.46 18.83
N ASP A 200 6.18 4.14 18.23
CA ASP A 200 7.01 5.15 18.88
C ASP A 200 6.42 6.54 18.66
N ALA A 201 6.46 7.36 19.69
CA ALA A 201 6.04 8.74 19.59
C ALA A 201 6.79 9.61 20.62
N PHE A 202 6.88 10.90 20.32
CA PHE A 202 7.34 11.89 21.30
C PHE A 202 6.14 12.54 21.96
N GLY A 203 6.23 12.71 23.26
CA GLY A 203 5.24 13.40 24.07
C GLY A 203 5.87 14.58 24.79
N GLU A 204 5.15 15.67 24.89
CA GLU A 204 5.54 16.86 25.64
C GLU A 204 4.54 17.10 26.77
N ASP A 205 5.01 17.24 27.99
CA ASP A 205 4.16 17.56 29.13
C ASP A 205 3.85 19.07 29.21
N THR A 206 2.99 19.46 30.13
CA THR A 206 2.62 20.85 30.36
C THR A 206 3.78 21.75 30.83
N CYS A 207 4.89 21.16 31.18
CA CYS A 207 6.13 21.85 31.60
C CYS A 207 7.19 21.90 30.50
N ALA A 208 6.82 21.51 29.24
CA ALA A 208 7.71 21.42 28.08
C ALA A 208 8.85 20.37 28.24
N ASN A 209 8.68 19.36 29.09
CA ASN A 209 9.59 18.23 29.10
C ASN A 209 9.20 17.24 28.00
N VAL A 210 10.21 16.79 27.25
CA VAL A 210 10.00 15.83 26.14
C VAL A 210 10.27 14.42 26.66
N TYR A 211 9.33 13.53 26.40
CA TYR A 211 9.42 12.11 26.72
C TYR A 211 9.26 11.31 25.44
N ARG A 212 9.89 10.15 25.42
CA ARG A 212 9.61 9.14 24.41
C ARG A 212 8.58 8.17 24.97
N VAL A 213 7.58 7.85 24.17
CA VAL A 213 6.54 6.89 24.51
C VAL A 213 6.52 5.79 23.48
N GLN A 214 6.38 4.55 23.95
CA GLN A 214 6.32 3.38 23.08
C GLN A 214 5.12 2.51 23.46
N PHE A 215 4.29 2.20 22.48
CA PHE A 215 3.30 1.14 22.57
C PHE A 215 3.86 -0.10 21.88
N TYR A 216 3.95 -1.19 22.62
CA TYR A 216 4.28 -2.50 22.08
C TYR A 216 3.03 -3.36 22.05
N ILE A 217 2.69 -3.89 20.88
CA ILE A 217 1.56 -4.79 20.65
C ILE A 217 2.14 -6.11 20.17
N PRO A 218 2.16 -7.15 21.03
CA PRO A 218 2.83 -8.41 20.71
C PRO A 218 2.22 -9.16 19.53
N LYS A 219 0.93 -8.95 19.27
CA LYS A 219 0.22 -9.64 18.21
C LYS A 219 -0.91 -8.76 17.68
N ALA A 220 -0.68 -8.10 16.56
CA ALA A 220 -1.66 -7.37 15.80
C ALA A 220 -2.09 -8.21 14.59
N ASP A 221 -3.39 -8.40 14.41
CA ASP A 221 -4.01 -9.07 13.28
C ASP A 221 -4.53 -7.99 12.34
N PHE A 222 -3.89 -7.84 11.20
CA PHE A 222 -4.28 -6.80 10.25
C PHE A 222 -5.53 -7.18 9.48
N ASP A 223 -6.43 -6.23 9.32
CA ASP A 223 -7.55 -6.37 8.40
C ASP A 223 -7.01 -6.27 6.97
N GLY A 224 -7.42 -7.20 6.12
CA GLY A 224 -7.09 -7.17 4.69
C GLY A 224 -7.83 -6.09 3.90
N ASN A 225 -8.74 -5.35 4.55
CA ASN A 225 -9.42 -4.24 3.93
C ASN A 225 -8.53 -3.01 3.90
N PHE A 226 -8.29 -2.47 2.71
CA PHE A 226 -7.60 -1.19 2.54
C PHE A 226 -8.17 -0.43 1.35
N GLU A 227 -7.99 0.87 1.35
CA GLU A 227 -8.37 1.76 0.27
C GLU A 227 -7.17 2.59 -0.16
N LEU A 228 -6.91 2.60 -1.46
CA LEU A 228 -5.93 3.47 -2.09
C LEU A 228 -6.67 4.49 -2.96
N ALA A 229 -6.81 5.71 -2.46
CA ALA A 229 -7.42 6.79 -3.23
C ALA A 229 -6.42 7.30 -4.28
N MET A 230 -6.78 7.16 -5.55
CA MET A 230 -6.03 7.69 -6.69
C MET A 230 -6.77 8.90 -7.26
N GLY A 231 -6.33 10.10 -6.90
CA GLY A 231 -6.95 11.35 -7.34
C GLY A 231 -5.96 12.51 -7.28
N ASP A 232 -6.44 13.71 -7.55
CA ASP A 232 -5.63 14.94 -7.49
C ASP A 232 -5.22 15.32 -6.06
N SER A 233 -5.84 14.71 -5.05
CA SER A 233 -5.46 14.84 -3.64
C SER A 233 -4.39 13.82 -3.26
N GLN A 234 -3.72 14.07 -2.15
CA GLN A 234 -2.69 13.21 -1.62
C GLN A 234 -3.21 11.76 -1.47
N THR A 235 -2.50 10.81 -2.06
CA THR A 235 -2.78 9.39 -1.86
C THR A 235 -2.44 9.01 -0.42
N VAL A 236 -3.36 8.35 0.27
CA VAL A 236 -3.17 7.83 1.63
C VAL A 236 -3.36 6.32 1.64
N HIS A 237 -2.60 5.65 2.48
CA HIS A 237 -2.70 4.22 2.71
C HIS A 237 -3.29 3.98 4.10
N ALA A 238 -4.55 3.59 4.15
CA ALA A 238 -5.25 3.30 5.40
C ALA A 238 -4.96 1.87 5.89
N PHE A 239 -4.96 1.69 7.20
CA PHE A 239 -4.84 0.37 7.82
C PHE A 239 -5.70 0.28 9.07
N GLU A 240 -6.13 -0.94 9.37
CA GLU A 240 -6.79 -1.33 10.61
C GLU A 240 -6.24 -2.68 11.06
N ALA A 241 -6.07 -2.85 12.37
CA ALA A 241 -5.62 -4.09 12.97
C ALA A 241 -6.31 -4.30 14.32
N GLU A 242 -6.55 -5.54 14.68
CA GLU A 242 -7.03 -5.94 16.01
C GLU A 242 -5.86 -6.49 16.84
N ALA A 243 -5.68 -5.98 18.04
CA ALA A 243 -4.71 -6.56 18.95
C ALA A 243 -5.29 -7.84 19.57
N LEU A 244 -4.58 -8.95 19.36
CA LEU A 244 -4.90 -10.25 19.96
C LEU A 244 -4.12 -10.44 21.27
N ALA A 245 -4.62 -11.29 22.16
CA ALA A 245 -3.87 -11.64 23.37
C ALA A 245 -2.51 -12.25 22.99
N GLY A 246 -1.43 -11.67 23.50
CA GLY A 246 -0.04 -11.99 23.12
C GLY A 246 0.46 -13.38 23.56
N SER A 247 -0.30 -14.14 24.37
CA SER A 247 0.09 -15.47 24.81
C SER A 247 -0.96 -16.52 24.49
N CYS A 248 -0.53 -17.79 24.36
CA CYS A 248 -1.42 -18.94 24.20
C CYS A 248 -2.14 -19.33 25.51
N GLY A 249 -1.88 -18.64 26.62
CA GLY A 249 -2.49 -18.86 27.93
C GLY A 249 -3.48 -17.78 28.34
N THR A 250 -4.12 -17.96 29.50
CA THR A 250 -4.94 -16.93 30.13
C THR A 250 -4.08 -15.80 30.66
N GLY A 251 -4.37 -14.54 30.31
CA GLY A 251 -3.69 -13.36 30.84
C GLY A 251 -2.65 -12.71 29.93
N GLY A 252 -2.68 -12.98 28.62
CA GLY A 252 -1.83 -12.30 27.64
C GLY A 252 -2.11 -10.79 27.57
N SER A 253 -1.04 -9.99 27.35
CA SER A 253 -1.15 -8.56 27.15
C SER A 253 -1.63 -8.24 25.73
N TYR A 254 -2.57 -7.32 25.58
CA TYR A 254 -2.95 -6.75 24.30
C TYR A 254 -1.92 -5.70 23.83
N TRP A 255 -1.42 -4.90 24.77
CA TRP A 255 -0.40 -3.88 24.54
C TRP A 255 0.33 -3.52 25.83
N THR A 256 1.55 -3.03 25.69
CA THR A 256 2.35 -2.45 26.75
C THR A 256 2.62 -0.99 26.40
N TYR A 257 2.47 -0.11 27.37
CA TYR A 257 2.80 1.32 27.23
C TYR A 257 3.99 1.66 28.11
N THR A 258 5.04 2.16 27.49
CA THR A 258 6.28 2.54 28.17
C THR A 258 6.55 4.01 27.94
N ILE A 259 6.87 4.74 29.01
CA ILE A 259 7.27 6.16 28.97
C ILE A 259 8.69 6.22 29.53
N PHE A 260 9.58 6.89 28.84
CA PHE A 260 10.96 7.08 29.26
C PHE A 260 11.49 8.46 28.82
N GLY A 261 12.48 8.98 29.54
CA GLY A 261 13.17 10.23 29.16
C GLY A 261 13.93 10.04 27.85
N ALA A 262 13.93 11.04 26.98
CA ALA A 262 14.62 10.95 25.68
C ALA A 262 16.16 10.75 25.85
N ASP A 263 16.71 11.16 26.97
CA ASP A 263 18.14 11.14 27.29
C ASP A 263 18.49 10.27 28.53
N GLU A 264 17.59 9.35 28.93
CA GLU A 264 17.90 8.46 30.06
C GLU A 264 18.98 7.44 29.66
N PRO A 265 20.02 7.24 30.52
CA PRO A 265 21.02 6.21 30.28
C PRO A 265 20.41 4.81 30.44
N ASP A 266 21.08 3.83 29.81
CA ASP A 266 20.68 2.41 29.93
C ASP A 266 20.64 2.00 31.42
N ALA A 267 19.58 1.23 31.75
CA ALA A 267 19.51 0.65 33.10
C ALA A 267 20.56 -0.49 33.21
N GLU A 268 21.40 -0.45 34.26
CA GLU A 268 22.37 -1.49 34.58
C GLU A 268 21.70 -2.78 35.14
#